data_342f8fb65eac7778c36629d07dfe65ed
#
_entry.id   342f8fb65eac7778c36629d07dfe65ed
#
_cell.length_a   1.000
_cell.length_b   1.000
_cell.length_c   1.000
_cell.angle_alpha   90.00
_cell.angle_beta   90.00
_cell.angle_gamma   90.00
#
_symmetry.space_group_name_H-M   'P 1'
#
loop_
_entity.id
_entity.type
_entity.pdbx_description
1 polymer ?
#
loop_
_entity_poly.entity_id
_entity_poly.type
_entity_poly.pdbx_seq_one_letter_code
_entity_poly.pdbx_strand_id
1 'polypeptide(L)'
;MRFLLLQKFEQGQLILTEELAVFIAAQKSQTPNYLIAERGDGYEFSVPAFDYAAIAHRLLKQAQQQQDIMMFVLQAENGELNLREWISGSSAQSVDVRQRLLLTELHRLSPQAMERLIAQITTEQVTSWLPSATVMVQFARRSQSHALYQRLWLMKANDEIRQEVARLGAQADGFAKQQLMLAVENPSLKQEALQALIEIRPMSMEVEQFLIEKLGQSENASQVASMLAQSGYQGWLHELVSSNRAVKQQAILAVLNP
;
A
#
# COMPACT_ATOMS: atom_id res chain seq x y z
N MET A 1 -24.60 -7.47 -38.11
CA MET A 1 -24.71 -8.63 -37.17
C MET A 1 -23.44 -8.87 -36.39
N ARG A 2 -22.22 -8.99 -36.98
CA ARG A 2 -20.96 -9.23 -36.26
C ARG A 2 -20.64 -8.17 -35.19
N PHE A 3 -20.84 -6.89 -35.51
CA PHE A 3 -20.59 -5.78 -34.58
C PHE A 3 -21.46 -5.89 -33.32
N LEU A 4 -22.76 -6.14 -33.48
CA LEU A 4 -23.68 -6.34 -32.34
C LEU A 4 -23.31 -7.56 -31.51
N LEU A 5 -22.76 -8.60 -32.13
CA LEU A 5 -22.27 -9.78 -31.41
C LEU A 5 -21.05 -9.43 -30.55
N LEU A 6 -20.09 -8.69 -31.11
CA LEU A 6 -18.90 -8.23 -30.36
C LEU A 6 -19.29 -7.28 -29.22
N GLN A 7 -20.25 -6.36 -29.44
CA GLN A 7 -20.76 -5.50 -28.38
C GLN A 7 -21.44 -6.30 -27.25
N LYS A 8 -22.23 -7.32 -27.60
CA LYS A 8 -22.81 -8.22 -26.58
C LYS A 8 -21.73 -8.95 -25.78
N PHE A 9 -20.64 -9.36 -26.43
CA PHE A 9 -19.52 -9.96 -25.75
C PHE A 9 -18.83 -8.97 -24.81
N GLU A 10 -18.69 -7.72 -25.20
CA GLU A 10 -18.08 -6.67 -24.37
C GLU A 10 -18.95 -6.31 -23.15
N GLN A 11 -20.28 -6.37 -23.27
CA GLN A 11 -21.23 -6.10 -22.19
C GLN A 11 -21.44 -7.30 -21.24
N GLY A 12 -21.15 -8.51 -21.68
CA GLY A 12 -21.29 -9.74 -20.91
C GLY A 12 -19.99 -10.20 -20.27
N GLN A 13 -20.10 -11.00 -19.19
CA GLN A 13 -18.94 -11.74 -18.68
C GLN A 13 -18.70 -12.94 -19.60
N LEU A 14 -17.86 -12.74 -20.62
CA LEU A 14 -17.56 -13.79 -21.58
C LEU A 14 -16.43 -14.68 -21.08
N ILE A 15 -16.69 -15.97 -20.98
CA ILE A 15 -15.60 -16.96 -20.87
C ILE A 15 -15.06 -17.18 -22.29
N LEU A 16 -13.83 -16.71 -22.52
CA LEU A 16 -13.21 -16.81 -23.84
C LEU A 16 -12.72 -18.25 -24.06
N THR A 17 -13.43 -19.00 -24.90
CA THR A 17 -12.93 -20.28 -25.41
C THR A 17 -11.86 -20.03 -26.49
N GLU A 18 -11.01 -20.99 -26.77
CA GLU A 18 -9.96 -20.90 -27.78
C GLU A 18 -10.53 -20.52 -29.16
N GLU A 19 -11.62 -21.16 -29.57
CA GLU A 19 -12.32 -20.89 -30.82
C GLU A 19 -12.84 -19.45 -30.89
N LEU A 20 -13.39 -18.96 -29.79
CA LEU A 20 -13.91 -17.59 -29.71
C LEU A 20 -12.77 -16.56 -29.72
N ALA A 21 -11.65 -16.87 -29.09
CA ALA A 21 -10.44 -16.04 -29.13
C ALA A 21 -9.91 -15.90 -30.57
N VAL A 22 -9.88 -17.00 -31.34
CA VAL A 22 -9.49 -17.00 -32.75
C VAL A 22 -10.48 -16.16 -33.58
N PHE A 23 -11.78 -16.33 -33.34
CA PHE A 23 -12.81 -15.52 -34.02
C PHE A 23 -12.62 -14.03 -33.74
N ILE A 24 -12.46 -13.63 -32.48
CA ILE A 24 -12.29 -12.24 -32.10
C ILE A 24 -10.95 -11.70 -32.65
N ALA A 25 -9.86 -12.47 -32.59
CA ALA A 25 -8.58 -12.07 -33.15
C ALA A 25 -8.66 -11.77 -34.67
N ALA A 26 -9.43 -12.56 -35.41
CA ALA A 26 -9.64 -12.33 -36.81
C ALA A 26 -10.39 -11.02 -37.12
N GLN A 27 -11.11 -10.46 -36.15
CA GLN A 27 -11.81 -9.18 -36.34
C GLN A 27 -10.86 -7.97 -36.27
N LYS A 28 -9.65 -8.12 -35.73
CA LYS A 28 -8.64 -7.03 -35.68
C LYS A 28 -8.19 -6.59 -37.08
N SER A 29 -8.18 -7.50 -38.04
CA SER A 29 -7.73 -7.24 -39.39
C SER A 29 -8.89 -6.88 -40.35
N GLN A 30 -10.11 -6.80 -39.83
CA GLN A 30 -11.28 -6.44 -40.68
C GLN A 30 -11.24 -4.96 -41.01
N THR A 31 -11.25 -4.67 -42.33
CA THR A 31 -11.37 -3.30 -42.84
C THR A 31 -12.80 -2.80 -42.66
N PRO A 32 -13.02 -1.62 -42.09
CA PRO A 32 -14.36 -1.04 -41.96
C PRO A 32 -14.99 -0.78 -43.35
N ASN A 33 -16.17 -1.34 -43.59
CA ASN A 33 -16.89 -1.15 -44.87
C ASN A 33 -17.68 0.16 -44.92
N TYR A 34 -18.01 0.74 -43.76
CA TYR A 34 -18.82 1.95 -43.66
C TYR A 34 -18.07 2.97 -42.80
N LEU A 35 -17.94 4.17 -43.36
CA LEU A 35 -17.37 5.33 -42.67
C LEU A 35 -18.48 6.36 -42.47
N ILE A 36 -18.45 7.03 -41.35
CA ILE A 36 -19.26 8.21 -41.02
C ILE A 36 -18.36 9.42 -40.88
N ALA A 37 -18.86 10.57 -41.33
CA ALA A 37 -18.18 11.83 -41.15
C ALA A 37 -18.45 12.35 -39.73
N GLU A 38 -17.42 12.60 -38.98
CA GLU A 38 -17.50 13.32 -37.70
C GLU A 38 -16.87 14.69 -37.84
N ARG A 39 -17.43 15.67 -37.12
CA ARG A 39 -16.93 17.05 -37.07
C ARG A 39 -16.41 17.35 -35.67
N GLY A 40 -15.16 17.77 -35.56
CA GLY A 40 -14.53 18.22 -34.33
C GLY A 40 -13.53 19.34 -34.60
N ASP A 41 -13.51 20.36 -33.76
CA ASP A 41 -12.54 21.47 -33.79
C ASP A 41 -12.33 22.15 -35.19
N GLY A 42 -13.38 22.22 -35.99
CA GLY A 42 -13.35 22.84 -37.33
C GLY A 42 -12.88 21.91 -38.47
N TYR A 43 -12.61 20.63 -38.16
CA TYR A 43 -12.23 19.62 -39.15
C TYR A 43 -13.30 18.53 -39.28
N GLU A 44 -13.43 18.04 -40.50
CA GLU A 44 -14.27 16.88 -40.83
C GLU A 44 -13.36 15.68 -41.07
N PHE A 45 -13.59 14.58 -40.35
CA PHE A 45 -12.82 13.35 -40.51
C PHE A 45 -13.73 12.14 -40.56
N SER A 46 -13.27 11.11 -41.27
CA SER A 46 -14.04 9.88 -41.43
C SER A 46 -13.64 8.86 -40.37
N VAL A 47 -14.62 8.35 -39.64
CA VAL A 47 -14.46 7.30 -38.65
C VAL A 47 -15.22 6.04 -39.05
N PRO A 48 -14.77 4.84 -38.68
CA PRO A 48 -15.52 3.62 -38.89
C PRO A 48 -16.89 3.65 -38.21
N ALA A 49 -17.97 3.46 -38.96
CA ALA A 49 -19.29 3.30 -38.38
C ALA A 49 -19.36 2.07 -37.45
N PHE A 50 -18.56 1.05 -37.74
CA PHE A 50 -18.43 -0.19 -36.96
C PHE A 50 -16.96 -0.51 -36.79
N ASP A 51 -16.38 -0.13 -35.65
CA ASP A 51 -14.98 -0.38 -35.36
C ASP A 51 -14.79 -1.78 -34.75
N TYR A 52 -14.71 -2.77 -35.61
CA TYR A 52 -14.48 -4.17 -35.21
C TYR A 52 -13.12 -4.35 -34.54
N ALA A 53 -12.08 -3.65 -35.01
CA ALA A 53 -10.72 -3.79 -34.54
C ALA A 53 -10.58 -3.30 -33.09
N ALA A 54 -11.19 -2.13 -32.79
CA ALA A 54 -11.15 -1.58 -31.43
C ALA A 54 -11.87 -2.47 -30.42
N ILE A 55 -13.06 -3.00 -30.74
CA ILE A 55 -13.79 -3.91 -29.86
C ILE A 55 -13.02 -5.21 -29.69
N ALA A 56 -12.51 -5.80 -30.76
CA ALA A 56 -11.73 -7.03 -30.70
C ALA A 56 -10.47 -6.85 -29.83
N HIS A 57 -9.79 -5.70 -29.95
CA HIS A 57 -8.64 -5.39 -29.12
C HIS A 57 -9.02 -5.31 -27.63
N ARG A 58 -10.11 -4.62 -27.28
CA ARG A 58 -10.57 -4.52 -25.90
C ARG A 58 -10.97 -5.86 -25.31
N LEU A 59 -11.70 -6.70 -26.06
CA LEU A 59 -12.11 -8.04 -25.64
C LEU A 59 -10.90 -8.95 -25.37
N LEU A 60 -9.92 -8.98 -26.28
CA LEU A 60 -8.71 -9.78 -26.08
C LEU A 60 -7.86 -9.28 -24.91
N LYS A 61 -7.77 -7.96 -24.75
CA LYS A 61 -7.08 -7.37 -23.60
C LYS A 61 -7.75 -7.73 -22.28
N GLN A 62 -9.08 -7.66 -22.23
CA GLN A 62 -9.88 -8.04 -21.05
C GLN A 62 -9.69 -9.53 -20.72
N ALA A 63 -9.74 -10.40 -21.74
CA ALA A 63 -9.51 -11.83 -21.56
C ALA A 63 -8.10 -12.13 -21.03
N GLN A 64 -7.07 -11.47 -21.57
CA GLN A 64 -5.71 -11.60 -21.11
C GLN A 64 -5.58 -11.16 -19.64
N GLN A 65 -6.20 -10.03 -19.27
CA GLN A 65 -6.21 -9.56 -17.89
C GLN A 65 -6.87 -10.57 -16.93
N GLN A 66 -8.01 -11.15 -17.34
CA GLN A 66 -8.67 -12.19 -16.55
C GLN A 66 -7.80 -13.44 -16.39
N GLN A 67 -7.11 -13.85 -17.43
CA GLN A 67 -6.17 -14.96 -17.40
C GLN A 67 -4.99 -14.67 -16.45
N ASP A 68 -4.41 -13.48 -16.54
CA ASP A 68 -3.30 -13.04 -15.66
C ASP A 68 -3.73 -13.05 -14.19
N ILE A 69 -4.94 -12.56 -13.89
CA ILE A 69 -5.53 -12.60 -12.55
C ILE A 69 -5.69 -14.04 -12.06
N MET A 70 -6.28 -14.90 -12.89
CA MET A 70 -6.51 -16.30 -12.52
C MET A 70 -5.20 -17.03 -12.27
N MET A 71 -4.20 -16.85 -13.13
CA MET A 71 -2.87 -17.44 -12.96
C MET A 71 -2.18 -16.95 -11.69
N PHE A 72 -2.25 -15.65 -11.42
CA PHE A 72 -1.71 -15.06 -10.18
C PHE A 72 -2.34 -15.71 -8.93
N VAL A 73 -3.68 -15.75 -8.87
CA VAL A 73 -4.38 -16.33 -7.73
C VAL A 73 -4.05 -17.82 -7.58
N LEU A 74 -4.06 -18.58 -8.66
CA LEU A 74 -3.77 -20.01 -8.65
C LEU A 74 -2.34 -20.29 -8.15
N GLN A 75 -1.34 -19.60 -8.68
CA GLN A 75 0.05 -19.74 -8.25
C GLN A 75 0.24 -19.35 -6.78
N ALA A 76 -0.43 -18.29 -6.31
CA ALA A 76 -0.37 -17.89 -4.91
C ALA A 76 -1.03 -18.93 -4.00
N GLU A 77 -2.21 -19.46 -4.37
CA GLU A 77 -2.93 -20.50 -3.61
C GLU A 77 -2.19 -21.81 -3.56
N ASN A 78 -1.49 -22.19 -4.63
CA ASN A 78 -0.64 -23.38 -4.67
C ASN A 78 0.71 -23.21 -3.94
N GLY A 79 1.09 -21.96 -3.61
CA GLY A 79 2.40 -21.67 -3.03
C GLY A 79 3.56 -21.69 -4.04
N GLU A 80 3.22 -21.61 -5.32
CA GLU A 80 4.18 -21.60 -6.44
C GLU A 80 4.64 -20.18 -6.80
N LEU A 81 3.94 -19.14 -6.31
CA LEU A 81 4.25 -17.75 -6.58
C LEU A 81 5.52 -17.31 -5.84
N ASN A 82 6.60 -17.05 -6.55
CA ASN A 82 7.76 -16.35 -6.02
C ASN A 82 7.52 -14.84 -6.13
N LEU A 83 7.26 -14.18 -4.99
CA LEU A 83 6.90 -12.76 -4.95
C LEU A 83 8.03 -11.88 -5.53
N ARG A 84 9.28 -12.18 -5.20
CA ARG A 84 10.44 -11.41 -5.70
C ARG A 84 10.52 -11.48 -7.22
N GLU A 85 10.43 -12.64 -7.80
CA GLU A 85 10.46 -12.83 -9.26
C GLU A 85 9.25 -12.21 -9.93
N TRP A 86 8.09 -12.34 -9.31
CA TRP A 86 6.83 -11.81 -9.83
C TRP A 86 6.85 -10.28 -10.00
N ILE A 87 7.33 -9.56 -8.98
CA ILE A 87 7.40 -8.08 -9.02
C ILE A 87 8.75 -7.55 -9.45
N SER A 88 9.65 -8.42 -9.91
CA SER A 88 10.87 -8.05 -10.61
C SER A 88 10.67 -8.24 -12.12
N GLY A 89 11.23 -7.38 -12.92
CA GLY A 89 11.06 -7.47 -14.37
C GLY A 89 12.10 -6.67 -15.11
N SER A 90 12.19 -6.93 -16.42
CA SER A 90 13.12 -6.25 -17.33
C SER A 90 12.71 -4.81 -17.68
N SER A 91 11.45 -4.43 -17.40
CA SER A 91 10.94 -3.07 -17.62
C SER A 91 10.12 -2.57 -16.44
N ALA A 92 10.24 -1.27 -16.13
CA ALA A 92 9.45 -0.61 -15.09
C ALA A 92 7.93 -0.78 -15.34
N GLN A 93 7.51 -0.70 -16.60
CA GLN A 93 6.10 -0.84 -16.98
C GLN A 93 5.55 -2.24 -16.64
N SER A 94 6.31 -3.31 -16.83
CA SER A 94 5.87 -4.66 -16.47
C SER A 94 5.78 -4.86 -14.96
N VAL A 95 6.71 -4.26 -14.21
CA VAL A 95 6.70 -4.25 -12.74
C VAL A 95 5.47 -3.52 -12.20
N ASP A 96 5.14 -2.35 -12.73
CA ASP A 96 3.97 -1.57 -12.32
C ASP A 96 2.65 -2.31 -12.58
N VAL A 97 2.53 -2.99 -13.73
CA VAL A 97 1.35 -3.78 -14.05
C VAL A 97 1.18 -4.94 -13.07
N ARG A 98 2.27 -5.67 -12.78
CA ARG A 98 2.24 -6.80 -11.83
C ARG A 98 1.99 -6.35 -10.39
N GLN A 99 2.58 -5.23 -9.96
CA GLN A 99 2.30 -4.66 -8.64
C GLN A 99 0.84 -4.23 -8.50
N ARG A 100 0.28 -3.56 -9.51
CA ARG A 100 -1.14 -3.18 -9.51
C ARG A 100 -2.05 -4.41 -9.46
N LEU A 101 -1.76 -5.44 -10.24
CA LEU A 101 -2.51 -6.69 -10.21
C LEU A 101 -2.43 -7.32 -8.81
N LEU A 102 -1.24 -7.46 -8.24
CA LEU A 102 -1.04 -7.95 -6.88
C LEU A 102 -1.90 -7.17 -5.87
N LEU A 103 -1.81 -5.84 -5.87
CA LEU A 103 -2.54 -4.99 -4.92
C LEU A 103 -4.05 -5.08 -5.08
N THR A 104 -4.53 -5.17 -6.32
CA THR A 104 -5.97 -5.29 -6.63
C THR A 104 -6.52 -6.64 -6.18
N GLU A 105 -5.77 -7.72 -6.40
CA GLU A 105 -6.24 -9.10 -6.20
C GLU A 105 -5.89 -9.70 -4.83
N LEU A 106 -5.13 -8.98 -3.98
CA LEU A 106 -4.81 -9.44 -2.62
C LEU A 106 -6.04 -9.88 -1.82
N HIS A 107 -7.19 -9.26 -2.07
CA HIS A 107 -8.44 -9.58 -1.35
C HIS A 107 -9.01 -10.96 -1.69
N ARG A 108 -8.57 -11.56 -2.80
CA ARG A 108 -9.02 -12.88 -3.27
C ARG A 108 -8.17 -14.02 -2.72
N LEU A 109 -7.02 -13.71 -2.13
CA LEU A 109 -6.12 -14.72 -1.58
C LEU A 109 -6.63 -15.25 -0.25
N SER A 110 -6.49 -16.55 -0.04
CA SER A 110 -6.76 -17.19 1.24
C SER A 110 -5.76 -16.70 2.32
N PRO A 111 -6.10 -16.79 3.60
CA PRO A 111 -5.16 -16.48 4.69
C PRO A 111 -3.84 -17.27 4.56
N GLN A 112 -3.92 -18.53 4.15
CA GLN A 112 -2.73 -19.38 3.99
C GLN A 112 -1.83 -18.93 2.84
N ALA A 113 -2.41 -18.54 1.69
CA ALA A 113 -1.63 -17.97 0.58
C ALA A 113 -0.97 -16.65 0.99
N MET A 114 -1.70 -15.81 1.71
CA MET A 114 -1.18 -14.55 2.25
C MET A 114 -0.01 -14.79 3.21
N GLU A 115 -0.12 -15.74 4.15
CA GLU A 115 0.97 -16.09 5.07
C GLU A 115 2.22 -16.57 4.34
N ARG A 116 2.08 -17.39 3.28
CA ARG A 116 3.22 -17.85 2.46
C ARG A 116 3.92 -16.69 1.75
N LEU A 117 3.17 -15.74 1.21
CA LEU A 117 3.75 -14.54 0.59
C LEU A 117 4.46 -13.65 1.61
N ILE A 118 3.87 -13.50 2.80
CA ILE A 118 4.48 -12.75 3.91
C ILE A 118 5.77 -13.43 4.38
N ALA A 119 5.77 -14.75 4.48
CA ALA A 119 6.96 -15.51 4.87
C ALA A 119 8.15 -15.25 3.93
N GLN A 120 7.93 -15.09 2.62
CA GLN A 120 8.98 -14.75 1.67
C GLN A 120 9.65 -13.39 1.95
N ILE A 121 8.93 -12.46 2.61
CA ILE A 121 9.47 -11.14 2.96
C ILE A 121 10.11 -11.14 4.36
N THR A 122 9.61 -11.97 5.28
CA THR A 122 9.93 -11.88 6.70
C THR A 122 10.91 -12.93 7.21
N THR A 123 11.06 -14.06 6.52
CA THR A 123 11.84 -15.21 7.00
C THR A 123 13.36 -14.99 6.91
N GLU A 124 13.85 -14.20 5.95
CA GLU A 124 15.28 -13.95 5.81
C GLU A 124 15.79 -13.01 6.91
N GLN A 125 16.84 -13.43 7.66
CA GLN A 125 17.48 -12.59 8.69
C GLN A 125 18.18 -11.37 8.08
N VAL A 126 18.74 -11.52 6.88
CA VAL A 126 19.36 -10.42 6.13
C VAL A 126 18.44 -10.05 4.98
N THR A 127 17.85 -8.88 5.07
CA THR A 127 16.96 -8.38 4.03
C THR A 127 17.75 -7.96 2.81
N SER A 128 17.90 -8.86 1.86
CA SER A 128 18.55 -8.58 0.58
C SER A 128 17.64 -7.88 -0.42
N TRP A 129 16.32 -7.94 -0.20
CA TRP A 129 15.29 -7.36 -1.05
C TRP A 129 14.01 -7.11 -0.26
N LEU A 130 13.36 -5.99 -0.58
CA LEU A 130 12.00 -5.67 -0.10
C LEU A 130 11.15 -5.23 -1.29
N PRO A 131 9.84 -5.53 -1.28
CA PRO A 131 8.88 -4.92 -2.19
C PRO A 131 8.86 -3.40 -2.06
N SER A 132 8.17 -2.72 -2.99
CA SER A 132 7.90 -1.28 -2.84
C SER A 132 7.13 -0.98 -1.56
N ALA A 133 7.29 0.25 -1.04
CA ALA A 133 6.56 0.69 0.16
C ALA A 133 5.05 0.50 0.04
N THR A 134 4.49 0.77 -1.15
CA THR A 134 3.07 0.55 -1.44
C THR A 134 2.65 -0.90 -1.22
N VAL A 135 3.42 -1.85 -1.74
CA VAL A 135 3.16 -3.29 -1.55
C VAL A 135 3.30 -3.65 -0.07
N MET A 136 4.39 -3.23 0.59
CA MET A 136 4.64 -3.50 2.00
C MET A 136 3.52 -3.00 2.91
N VAL A 137 3.06 -1.76 2.70
CA VAL A 137 1.97 -1.16 3.46
C VAL A 137 0.66 -1.93 3.27
N GLN A 138 0.32 -2.33 2.04
CA GLN A 138 -0.92 -3.07 1.79
C GLN A 138 -0.91 -4.48 2.40
N PHE A 139 0.22 -5.19 2.31
CA PHE A 139 0.40 -6.47 2.99
C PHE A 139 0.30 -6.32 4.51
N ALA A 140 0.97 -5.32 5.09
CA ALA A 140 0.96 -5.04 6.52
C ALA A 140 -0.45 -4.71 7.03
N ARG A 141 -1.18 -3.83 6.34
CA ARG A 141 -2.58 -3.47 6.66
C ARG A 141 -3.50 -4.68 6.68
N ARG A 142 -3.38 -5.52 5.66
CA ARG A 142 -4.31 -6.63 5.48
C ARG A 142 -4.06 -7.78 6.45
N SER A 143 -2.80 -8.06 6.73
CA SER A 143 -2.41 -9.17 7.60
C SER A 143 -2.29 -8.80 9.08
N GLN A 144 -2.12 -7.52 9.40
CA GLN A 144 -1.74 -7.03 10.72
C GLN A 144 -0.52 -7.77 11.30
N SER A 145 0.41 -8.18 10.43
CA SER A 145 1.59 -8.93 10.82
C SER A 145 2.64 -8.04 11.46
N HIS A 146 2.97 -8.29 12.73
CA HIS A 146 4.06 -7.61 13.43
C HIS A 146 5.40 -7.70 12.67
N ALA A 147 5.71 -8.88 12.12
CA ALA A 147 6.95 -9.10 11.39
C ALA A 147 7.05 -8.22 10.12
N LEU A 148 5.93 -8.03 9.40
CA LEU A 148 5.88 -7.13 8.26
C LEU A 148 6.06 -5.67 8.65
N TYR A 149 5.39 -5.23 9.71
CA TYR A 149 5.56 -3.87 10.22
C TYR A 149 7.00 -3.61 10.69
N GLN A 150 7.65 -4.58 11.35
CA GLN A 150 9.07 -4.46 11.68
C GLN A 150 9.94 -4.22 10.45
N ARG A 151 9.66 -4.91 9.33
CA ARG A 151 10.37 -4.68 8.06
C ARG A 151 10.00 -3.33 7.43
N LEU A 152 8.74 -2.95 7.48
CA LEU A 152 8.24 -1.67 6.97
C LEU A 152 8.94 -0.50 7.67
N TRP A 153 9.10 -0.57 8.99
CA TRP A 153 9.74 0.48 9.78
C TRP A 153 11.26 0.58 9.58
N LEU A 154 11.90 -0.38 8.90
CA LEU A 154 13.29 -0.26 8.46
C LEU A 154 13.44 0.49 7.14
N MET A 155 12.35 0.70 6.40
CA MET A 155 12.39 1.43 5.14
C MET A 155 12.53 2.94 5.37
N LYS A 156 13.15 3.63 4.41
CA LYS A 156 13.15 5.11 4.40
C LYS A 156 11.73 5.61 4.23
N ALA A 157 11.35 6.62 5.03
CA ALA A 157 10.03 7.23 4.97
C ALA A 157 9.72 7.80 3.57
N ASN A 158 8.54 7.52 3.10
CA ASN A 158 7.89 8.13 1.94
C ASN A 158 6.43 8.44 2.29
N ASP A 159 5.68 8.95 1.34
CA ASP A 159 4.30 9.38 1.59
C ASP A 159 3.38 8.23 2.00
N GLU A 160 3.54 7.04 1.41
CA GLU A 160 2.73 5.86 1.76
C GLU A 160 2.99 5.41 3.20
N ILE A 161 4.26 5.39 3.62
CA ILE A 161 4.65 5.00 4.98
C ILE A 161 4.18 6.05 6.00
N ARG A 162 4.27 7.35 5.68
CA ARG A 162 3.73 8.42 6.53
C ARG A 162 2.22 8.35 6.66
N GLN A 163 1.51 8.07 5.57
CA GLN A 163 0.07 7.83 5.59
C GLN A 163 -0.29 6.63 6.46
N GLU A 164 0.55 5.59 6.49
CA GLU A 164 0.35 4.44 7.36
C GLU A 164 0.52 4.80 8.84
N VAL A 165 1.53 5.61 9.19
CA VAL A 165 1.69 6.16 10.55
C VAL A 165 0.44 6.96 10.96
N ALA A 166 -0.05 7.85 10.09
CA ALA A 166 -1.25 8.65 10.35
C ALA A 166 -2.50 7.76 10.52
N ARG A 167 -2.66 6.72 9.69
CA ARG A 167 -3.75 5.75 9.80
C ARG A 167 -3.73 5.01 11.13
N LEU A 168 -2.56 4.54 11.57
CA LEU A 168 -2.40 3.87 12.86
C LEU A 168 -2.71 4.82 14.02
N GLY A 169 -2.30 6.09 13.94
CA GLY A 169 -2.65 7.11 14.91
C GLY A 169 -4.18 7.31 15.04
N ALA A 170 -4.89 7.33 13.90
CA ALA A 170 -6.35 7.42 13.89
C ALA A 170 -7.04 6.14 14.39
N GLN A 171 -6.46 4.96 14.15
CA GLN A 171 -6.98 3.68 14.65
C GLN A 171 -6.86 3.56 16.16
N ALA A 172 -5.73 3.98 16.75
CA ALA A 172 -5.47 4.13 18.17
C ALA A 172 -5.72 2.91 19.07
N ASP A 173 -5.85 1.70 18.50
CA ASP A 173 -5.97 0.45 19.27
C ASP A 173 -4.62 -0.03 19.82
N GLY A 174 -4.60 -1.13 20.57
CA GLY A 174 -3.38 -1.69 21.16
C GLY A 174 -2.33 -2.06 20.12
N PHE A 175 -2.75 -2.66 19.00
CA PHE A 175 -1.85 -3.01 17.91
C PHE A 175 -1.24 -1.74 17.26
N ALA A 176 -2.07 -0.75 16.94
CA ALA A 176 -1.62 0.49 16.33
C ALA A 176 -0.60 1.23 17.21
N LYS A 177 -0.86 1.33 18.52
CA LYS A 177 0.07 1.95 19.48
C LYS A 177 1.42 1.25 19.50
N GLN A 178 1.44 -0.09 19.53
CA GLN A 178 2.69 -0.87 19.49
C GLN A 178 3.46 -0.62 18.19
N GLN A 179 2.76 -0.58 17.04
CA GLN A 179 3.41 -0.29 15.76
C GLN A 179 3.96 1.14 15.69
N LEU A 180 3.25 2.12 16.23
CA LEU A 180 3.74 3.50 16.32
C LEU A 180 4.98 3.62 17.20
N MET A 181 5.01 2.94 18.37
CA MET A 181 6.19 2.90 19.23
C MET A 181 7.41 2.33 18.51
N LEU A 182 7.23 1.28 17.69
CA LEU A 182 8.30 0.74 16.84
C LEU A 182 8.71 1.73 15.74
N ALA A 183 7.76 2.42 15.12
CA ALA A 183 8.03 3.42 14.08
C ALA A 183 8.86 4.61 14.58
N VAL A 184 8.77 4.96 15.88
CA VAL A 184 9.60 6.00 16.52
C VAL A 184 11.09 5.69 16.42
N GLU A 185 11.47 4.41 16.36
CA GLU A 185 12.88 3.99 16.25
C GLU A 185 13.47 4.28 14.85
N ASN A 186 12.63 4.53 13.85
CA ASN A 186 13.09 4.97 12.53
C ASN A 186 13.32 6.49 12.53
N PRO A 187 14.57 6.97 12.33
CA PRO A 187 14.87 8.40 12.37
C PRO A 187 14.05 9.24 11.36
N SER A 188 13.64 8.62 10.23
CA SER A 188 12.88 9.31 9.19
C SER A 188 11.36 9.37 9.44
N LEU A 189 10.86 8.69 10.49
CA LEU A 189 9.45 8.63 10.89
C LEU A 189 9.22 9.11 12.33
N LYS A 190 10.30 9.29 13.08
CA LYS A 190 10.30 9.53 14.52
C LYS A 190 9.34 10.65 14.93
N GLN A 191 9.41 11.77 14.23
CA GLN A 191 8.59 12.93 14.55
C GLN A 191 7.10 12.66 14.35
N GLU A 192 6.73 12.11 13.19
CA GLU A 192 5.34 11.80 12.85
C GLU A 192 4.76 10.70 13.76
N ALA A 193 5.56 9.68 14.09
CA ALA A 193 5.12 8.60 14.96
C ALA A 193 4.96 9.06 16.42
N LEU A 194 5.86 9.89 16.94
CA LEU A 194 5.70 10.52 18.25
C LEU A 194 4.46 11.41 18.31
N GLN A 195 4.25 12.25 17.27
CA GLN A 195 3.07 13.09 17.19
C GLN A 195 1.78 12.27 17.23
N ALA A 196 1.71 11.22 16.41
CA ALA A 196 0.57 10.32 16.37
C ALA A 196 0.31 9.67 17.75
N LEU A 197 1.34 9.21 18.47
CA LEU A 197 1.20 8.65 19.83
C LEU A 197 0.69 9.68 20.84
N ILE A 198 1.25 10.90 20.81
CA ILE A 198 0.91 11.97 21.75
C ILE A 198 -0.53 12.48 21.53
N GLU A 199 -1.06 12.40 20.32
CA GLU A 199 -2.42 12.82 19.98
C GLU A 199 -3.51 11.81 20.35
N ILE A 200 -3.16 10.54 20.63
CA ILE A 200 -4.13 9.52 21.06
C ILE A 200 -4.72 9.90 22.43
N ARG A 201 -6.03 9.99 22.48
CA ARG A 201 -6.77 10.31 23.69
C ARG A 201 -7.77 9.21 24.08
N PRO A 202 -7.86 8.77 25.35
CA PRO A 202 -6.92 9.09 26.43
C PRO A 202 -5.56 8.41 26.21
N MET A 203 -4.48 9.02 26.76
CA MET A 203 -3.16 8.38 26.74
C MET A 203 -3.22 7.08 27.56
N SER A 204 -2.80 5.97 26.96
CA SER A 204 -2.75 4.70 27.69
C SER A 204 -1.47 4.59 28.51
N MET A 205 -1.51 3.79 29.57
CA MET A 205 -0.36 3.55 30.44
C MET A 205 0.89 3.08 29.66
N GLU A 206 0.71 2.27 28.62
CA GLU A 206 1.81 1.78 27.75
C GLU A 206 2.48 2.93 27.00
N VAL A 207 1.69 3.84 26.43
CA VAL A 207 2.20 5.02 25.70
C VAL A 207 2.87 5.98 26.69
N GLU A 208 2.27 6.19 27.85
CA GLU A 208 2.84 7.02 28.92
C GLU A 208 4.23 6.50 29.33
N GLN A 209 4.35 5.21 29.60
CA GLN A 209 5.60 4.58 30.00
C GLN A 209 6.66 4.68 28.88
N PHE A 210 6.27 4.47 27.64
CA PHE A 210 7.15 4.64 26.48
C PHE A 210 7.66 6.09 26.35
N LEU A 211 6.78 7.09 26.53
CA LEU A 211 7.18 8.51 26.47
C LEU A 211 8.10 8.90 27.63
N ILE A 212 7.86 8.36 28.84
CA ILE A 212 8.78 8.54 30.00
C ILE A 212 10.15 7.98 29.68
N GLU A 213 10.24 6.79 29.07
CA GLU A 213 11.51 6.22 28.65
C GLU A 213 12.23 7.14 27.65
N LYS A 214 11.51 7.65 26.63
CA LYS A 214 12.07 8.60 25.67
C LYS A 214 12.52 9.93 26.30
N LEU A 215 11.79 10.43 27.31
CA LEU A 215 12.19 11.59 28.09
C LEU A 215 13.45 11.34 28.97
N GLY A 216 13.77 10.07 29.24
CA GLY A 216 15.01 9.66 29.91
C GLY A 216 16.24 9.66 28.98
N GLN A 217 16.06 9.63 27.69
CA GLN A 217 17.13 9.57 26.68
C GLN A 217 17.58 10.98 26.27
N SER A 218 18.86 11.29 26.39
CA SER A 218 19.38 12.64 26.16
C SER A 218 19.11 13.17 24.74
N GLU A 219 19.17 12.29 23.72
CA GLU A 219 18.91 12.63 22.32
C GLU A 219 17.43 12.87 22.01
N ASN A 220 16.52 12.41 22.86
CA ASN A 220 15.08 12.46 22.61
C ASN A 220 14.35 13.44 23.51
N ALA A 221 14.87 13.67 24.71
CA ALA A 221 14.16 14.36 25.79
C ALA A 221 13.62 15.74 25.40
N SER A 222 14.44 16.60 24.80
CA SER A 222 14.02 17.95 24.40
C SER A 222 12.92 17.94 23.32
N GLN A 223 13.05 17.06 22.33
CA GLN A 223 12.06 16.95 21.27
C GLN A 223 10.73 16.44 21.81
N VAL A 224 10.74 15.35 22.58
CA VAL A 224 9.52 14.75 23.16
C VAL A 224 8.85 15.72 24.14
N ALA A 225 9.63 16.41 24.99
CA ALA A 225 9.11 17.41 25.91
C ALA A 225 8.42 18.57 25.16
N SER A 226 9.04 19.06 24.09
CA SER A 226 8.48 20.14 23.26
C SER A 226 7.14 19.71 22.63
N MET A 227 7.08 18.52 22.05
CA MET A 227 5.87 17.99 21.42
C MET A 227 4.74 17.78 22.44
N LEU A 228 5.06 17.25 23.63
CA LEU A 228 4.12 17.09 24.73
C LEU A 228 3.59 18.44 25.25
N ALA A 229 4.47 19.43 25.42
CA ALA A 229 4.09 20.76 25.85
C ALA A 229 3.14 21.42 24.85
N GLN A 230 3.42 21.33 23.54
CA GLN A 230 2.59 21.84 22.47
C GLN A 230 1.22 21.12 22.38
N SER A 231 1.18 19.86 22.78
CA SER A 231 -0.03 19.02 22.77
C SER A 231 -0.84 19.12 24.09
N GLY A 232 -0.50 20.07 24.99
CA GLY A 232 -1.26 20.39 26.20
C GLY A 232 -0.90 19.55 27.42
N TYR A 233 0.25 18.88 27.44
CA TYR A 233 0.70 18.05 28.57
C TYR A 233 1.69 18.76 29.52
N GLN A 234 1.70 20.12 29.57
CA GLN A 234 2.60 20.88 30.43
C GLN A 234 2.47 20.47 31.91
N GLY A 235 1.21 20.31 32.41
CA GLY A 235 0.96 19.88 33.77
C GLY A 235 1.59 18.53 34.11
N TRP A 236 1.46 17.54 33.22
CA TRP A 236 2.08 16.23 33.36
C TRP A 236 3.61 16.30 33.33
N LEU A 237 4.18 17.16 32.47
CA LEU A 237 5.63 17.38 32.43
C LEU A 237 6.16 17.99 33.75
N HIS A 238 5.44 18.94 34.38
CA HIS A 238 5.80 19.47 35.68
C HIS A 238 5.74 18.41 36.79
N GLU A 239 4.75 17.53 36.74
CA GLU A 239 4.64 16.41 37.69
C GLU A 239 5.79 15.43 37.51
N LEU A 240 6.18 15.06 36.29
CA LEU A 240 7.29 14.19 35.99
C LEU A 240 8.63 14.75 36.49
N VAL A 241 8.87 16.05 36.33
CA VAL A 241 10.10 16.70 36.82
C VAL A 241 10.23 16.58 38.34
N SER A 242 9.10 16.65 39.08
CA SER A 242 9.10 16.59 40.54
C SER A 242 9.13 15.16 41.08
N SER A 243 8.52 14.20 40.37
CA SER A 243 8.28 12.83 40.90
C SER A 243 9.17 11.77 40.27
N ASN A 244 9.70 11.96 39.05
CA ASN A 244 10.42 10.92 38.32
C ASN A 244 11.87 11.29 38.02
N ARG A 245 12.81 10.55 38.65
CA ARG A 245 14.26 10.77 38.49
C ARG A 245 14.81 10.16 37.17
N ALA A 246 14.05 9.34 36.47
CA ALA A 246 14.51 8.70 35.26
C ALA A 246 14.48 9.66 34.05
N VAL A 247 13.69 10.74 34.12
CA VAL A 247 13.57 11.72 33.02
C VAL A 247 14.69 12.76 33.07
N LYS A 248 15.04 13.34 31.94
CA LYS A 248 16.01 14.43 31.80
C LYS A 248 15.38 15.76 32.21
N GLN A 249 15.35 16.05 33.51
CA GLN A 249 14.69 17.21 34.10
C GLN A 249 15.09 18.53 33.46
N GLN A 250 16.43 18.72 33.21
CA GLN A 250 16.92 19.97 32.58
C GLN A 250 16.34 20.20 31.18
N ALA A 251 16.23 19.13 30.37
CA ALA A 251 15.66 19.22 29.05
C ALA A 251 14.15 19.58 29.07
N ILE A 252 13.41 19.03 30.04
CA ILE A 252 12.00 19.33 30.23
C ILE A 252 11.82 20.78 30.71
N LEU A 253 12.60 21.19 31.73
CA LEU A 253 12.52 22.55 32.29
C LEU A 253 12.84 23.63 31.26
N ALA A 254 13.82 23.38 30.38
CA ALA A 254 14.16 24.29 29.29
C ALA A 254 13.01 24.50 28.29
N VAL A 255 12.12 23.51 28.16
CA VAL A 255 10.92 23.62 27.30
C VAL A 255 9.78 24.33 28.01
N LEU A 256 9.63 24.09 29.31
CA LEU A 256 8.55 24.68 30.13
C LEU A 256 8.80 26.16 30.49
N ASN A 257 10.07 26.57 30.58
CA ASN A 257 10.51 27.95 30.91
C ASN A 257 11.48 28.45 29.81
N PRO A 258 10.97 28.79 28.61
CA PRO A 258 11.79 29.20 27.45
C PRO A 258 12.45 30.57 27.64
#